data_e60b8883756cde3d527554ff6aa92a4f
#
_entry.id   e60b8883756cde3d527554ff6aa92a4f
#
_cell.length_a   1.000
_cell.length_b   1.000
_cell.length_c   1.000
_cell.angle_alpha   90.00
_cell.angle_beta   90.00
_cell.angle_gamma   90.00
#
_symmetry.space_group_name_H-M   'P 1'
#
loop_
_entity.id
_entity.type
_entity.pdbx_description
1 polymer ?
#
loop_
_entity_poly.entity_id
_entity_poly.type
_entity_poly.pdbx_seq_one_letter_code
_entity_poly.pdbx_strand_id
1 'polypeptide(L)'
;MKKVMAVLLSAIMLLFGTACGTGTSEGKGGETGNTAVLKESKEALPLTLKESSAMSVKLNSGYEMPVIGLGTWTQNNMTAAESVYVALKNGYRLIDTARYYGNEKGVGEGLKRAIAEKIVTRKDIFITSKIMPGNYNNAAAAIEDSLRDLGIDYLDLMLIHQPGSNDKAVYQAMEQAVKNVKFKPYSGGKLMPAE
;
A
#
# COMPACT_ATOMS: atom_id res chain seq x y z
N MET A 1 -25.24 17.61 -16.75
CA MET A 1 -24.02 16.80 -16.99
C MET A 1 -22.83 17.51 -16.36
N LYS A 2 -22.48 17.18 -15.12
CA LYS A 2 -21.32 17.77 -14.44
C LYS A 2 -20.17 16.76 -14.54
N LYS A 3 -19.08 17.18 -15.19
CA LYS A 3 -17.86 16.38 -15.34
C LYS A 3 -17.18 16.25 -13.98
N VAL A 4 -17.09 15.03 -13.47
CA VAL A 4 -16.26 14.73 -12.30
C VAL A 4 -14.84 14.56 -12.81
N MET A 5 -13.99 15.50 -12.49
CA MET A 5 -12.56 15.47 -12.79
C MET A 5 -11.88 14.68 -11.68
N ALA A 6 -11.41 13.48 -12.00
CA ALA A 6 -10.59 12.70 -11.09
C ALA A 6 -9.19 13.33 -11.01
N VAL A 7 -8.85 13.88 -9.86
CA VAL A 7 -7.50 14.40 -9.59
C VAL A 7 -6.65 13.23 -9.10
N LEU A 8 -5.79 12.73 -9.97
CA LEU A 8 -4.68 11.86 -9.60
C LEU A 8 -3.55 12.73 -9.04
N LEU A 9 -3.46 12.86 -7.72
CA LEU A 9 -2.28 13.42 -7.08
C LEU A 9 -1.26 12.31 -6.86
N SER A 10 -0.36 12.16 -7.83
CA SER A 10 0.90 11.45 -7.67
C SER A 10 1.92 12.44 -7.12
N ALA A 11 2.27 12.34 -5.84
CA ALA A 11 3.33 13.15 -5.25
C ALA A 11 4.69 12.58 -5.67
N ILE A 12 5.23 13.06 -6.79
CA ILE A 12 6.64 12.89 -7.13
C ILE A 12 7.39 14.06 -6.52
N MET A 13 8.16 13.79 -5.47
CA MET A 13 9.08 14.77 -4.87
C MET A 13 10.35 14.80 -5.70
N LEU A 14 10.44 15.73 -6.67
CA LEU A 14 11.66 16.06 -7.39
C LEU A 14 12.47 17.06 -6.55
N LEU A 15 13.57 16.61 -6.00
CA LEU A 15 14.60 17.46 -5.41
C LEU A 15 15.39 18.13 -6.53
N PHE A 16 15.10 19.41 -6.80
CA PHE A 16 15.99 20.25 -7.60
C PHE A 16 17.02 20.90 -6.68
N GLY A 17 18.25 20.43 -6.77
CA GLY A 17 19.40 21.12 -6.23
C GLY A 17 19.81 22.27 -7.18
N THR A 18 19.62 23.51 -6.74
CA THR A 18 20.21 24.69 -7.38
C THR A 18 21.66 24.82 -6.96
N ALA A 19 22.59 24.60 -7.87
CA ALA A 19 23.98 25.04 -7.71
C ALA A 19 24.22 26.23 -8.65
N CYS A 20 24.34 27.40 -8.07
CA CYS A 20 24.85 28.59 -8.76
C CYS A 20 26.37 28.62 -8.51
N GLY A 21 27.16 28.69 -9.58
CA GLY A 21 28.60 28.83 -9.50
C GLY A 21 29.15 29.41 -10.80
N THR A 22 29.37 30.72 -10.81
CA THR A 22 30.10 31.45 -11.83
C THR A 22 31.62 31.23 -11.63
N GLY A 23 32.32 30.94 -12.72
CA GLY A 23 33.80 30.91 -12.71
C GLY A 23 34.36 30.60 -14.09
N THR A 24 34.75 31.66 -14.77
CA THR A 24 35.55 31.64 -16.02
C THR A 24 36.99 31.27 -15.74
N SER A 25 37.58 30.33 -16.51
CA SER A 25 38.99 30.44 -16.98
C SER A 25 39.28 29.44 -18.08
N GLU A 26 39.90 29.92 -19.11
CA GLU A 26 40.41 29.22 -20.28
C GLU A 26 41.61 28.33 -19.91
N GLY A 27 41.74 27.19 -20.61
CA GLY A 27 42.93 26.35 -20.54
C GLY A 27 42.92 25.26 -21.62
N LYS A 28 43.81 25.39 -22.60
CA LYS A 28 44.03 24.49 -23.74
C LYS A 28 44.54 23.10 -23.37
N GLY A 29 44.12 22.11 -24.15
CA GLY A 29 45.06 21.07 -24.66
C GLY A 29 44.82 19.65 -24.16
N GLY A 30 44.65 18.72 -25.11
CA GLY A 30 44.95 17.31 -24.90
C GLY A 30 43.82 16.34 -25.35
N GLU A 31 43.83 16.00 -26.66
CA GLU A 31 43.15 14.82 -27.19
C GLU A 31 43.74 13.53 -26.62
N THR A 32 42.92 12.68 -26.08
CA THR A 32 43.06 11.22 -26.21
C THR A 32 41.70 10.58 -26.17
N GLY A 33 41.33 9.92 -27.25
CA GLY A 33 40.05 9.25 -27.42
C GLY A 33 39.86 8.09 -26.43
N ASN A 34 38.71 8.07 -25.84
CA ASN A 34 38.16 6.86 -25.31
C ASN A 34 36.67 6.84 -25.63
N THR A 35 36.37 6.29 -26.80
CA THR A 35 35.00 6.03 -27.25
C THR A 35 34.44 4.90 -26.39
N ALA A 36 33.99 5.23 -25.16
CA ALA A 36 33.12 4.34 -24.40
C ALA A 36 31.77 4.28 -25.13
N VAL A 37 31.57 3.21 -25.86
CA VAL A 37 30.26 2.83 -26.39
C VAL A 37 29.32 2.71 -25.21
N LEU A 38 28.55 3.77 -24.96
CA LEU A 38 27.39 3.71 -24.09
C LEU A 38 26.43 2.70 -24.74
N LYS A 39 26.42 1.48 -24.19
CA LYS A 39 25.34 0.54 -24.49
C LYS A 39 24.04 1.25 -24.12
N GLU A 40 23.25 1.57 -25.14
CA GLU A 40 21.86 1.97 -25.00
C GLU A 40 21.19 0.96 -24.09
N SER A 41 20.95 1.38 -22.84
CA SER A 41 20.00 0.68 -21.99
C SER A 41 18.67 0.79 -22.72
N LYS A 42 18.13 -0.32 -23.20
CA LYS A 42 16.75 -0.38 -23.67
C LYS A 42 15.90 0.20 -22.55
N GLU A 43 15.45 1.44 -22.71
CA GLU A 43 14.46 2.04 -21.81
C GLU A 43 13.28 1.07 -21.78
N ALA A 44 13.06 0.46 -20.63
CA ALA A 44 11.88 -0.36 -20.44
C ALA A 44 10.68 0.56 -20.64
N LEU A 45 9.83 0.26 -21.62
CA LEU A 45 8.58 0.96 -21.84
C LEU A 45 7.83 1.05 -20.48
N PRO A 46 7.24 2.21 -20.16
CA PRO A 46 6.49 2.35 -18.92
C PRO A 46 5.38 1.30 -18.89
N LEU A 47 5.35 0.52 -17.82
CA LEU A 47 4.34 -0.50 -17.60
C LEU A 47 2.94 0.12 -17.63
N THR A 48 2.00 -0.55 -18.29
CA THR A 48 0.59 -0.16 -18.21
C THR A 48 0.07 -0.37 -16.78
N LEU A 49 -0.98 0.35 -16.37
CA LEU A 49 -1.60 0.16 -15.05
C LEU A 49 -2.02 -1.29 -14.82
N LYS A 50 -2.47 -1.98 -15.86
CA LYS A 50 -2.86 -3.40 -15.79
C LYS A 50 -1.66 -4.30 -15.52
N GLU A 51 -0.53 -4.06 -16.19
CA GLU A 51 0.71 -4.82 -15.97
C GLU A 51 1.30 -4.54 -14.59
N SER A 52 1.32 -3.27 -14.17
CA SER A 52 1.81 -2.88 -12.85
C SER A 52 0.94 -3.46 -11.72
N SER A 53 -0.38 -3.51 -11.88
CA SER A 53 -1.29 -4.09 -10.87
C SER A 53 -1.22 -5.62 -10.81
N ALA A 54 -0.71 -6.27 -11.83
CA ALA A 54 -0.47 -7.71 -11.86
C ALA A 54 0.87 -8.11 -11.23
N MET A 55 1.78 -7.16 -10.98
CA MET A 55 3.05 -7.44 -10.31
C MET A 55 2.84 -7.70 -8.83
N SER A 56 3.48 -8.74 -8.33
CA SER A 56 3.47 -9.07 -6.91
C SER A 56 4.87 -9.41 -6.41
N VAL A 57 5.06 -9.35 -5.11
CA VAL A 57 6.23 -9.86 -4.41
C VAL A 57 5.81 -11.01 -3.51
N LYS A 58 6.61 -12.07 -3.50
CA LYS A 58 6.39 -13.17 -2.58
C LYS A 58 6.93 -12.79 -1.20
N LEU A 59 6.03 -12.73 -0.24
CA LEU A 59 6.38 -12.51 1.16
C LEU A 59 7.06 -13.76 1.75
N ASN A 60 7.81 -13.61 2.83
CA ASN A 60 8.41 -14.74 3.56
C ASN A 60 7.35 -15.71 4.12
N SER A 61 6.10 -15.27 4.25
CA SER A 61 4.93 -16.10 4.56
C SER A 61 4.50 -17.04 3.43
N GLY A 62 5.06 -16.87 2.23
CA GLY A 62 4.68 -17.61 1.02
C GLY A 62 3.53 -16.99 0.24
N TYR A 63 2.86 -15.95 0.76
CA TYR A 63 1.79 -15.24 0.06
C TYR A 63 2.35 -14.21 -0.92
N GLU A 64 1.59 -13.99 -1.99
CA GLU A 64 1.85 -12.95 -2.97
C GLU A 64 1.19 -11.63 -2.53
N MET A 65 1.94 -10.56 -2.49
CA MET A 65 1.45 -9.20 -2.20
C MET A 65 1.61 -8.33 -3.45
N PRO A 66 0.54 -7.73 -3.98
CA PRO A 66 0.65 -6.81 -5.10
C PRO A 66 1.55 -5.62 -4.75
N VAL A 67 2.39 -5.18 -5.69
CA VAL A 67 3.33 -4.05 -5.45
C VAL A 67 2.68 -2.68 -5.59
N ILE A 68 1.49 -2.62 -6.20
CA ILE A 68 0.71 -1.39 -6.35
C ILE A 68 -0.66 -1.58 -5.71
N GLY A 69 -1.07 -0.60 -4.91
CA GLY A 69 -2.35 -0.60 -4.22
C GLY A 69 -2.97 0.78 -4.11
N LEU A 70 -4.23 0.80 -3.67
CA LEU A 70 -4.93 2.03 -3.31
C LEU A 70 -4.76 2.30 -1.81
N GLY A 71 -4.23 3.48 -1.44
CA GLY A 71 -4.27 4.00 -0.08
C GLY A 71 -5.52 4.84 0.17
N THR A 72 -6.11 4.72 1.38
CA THR A 72 -7.37 5.39 1.73
C THR A 72 -7.20 6.53 2.74
N TRP A 73 -5.97 6.91 3.07
CA TRP A 73 -5.71 8.01 4.00
C TRP A 73 -6.39 9.31 3.54
N THR A 74 -6.93 10.09 4.48
CA THR A 74 -7.68 11.33 4.29
C THR A 74 -9.04 11.24 3.58
N GLN A 75 -9.46 10.06 3.15
CA GLN A 75 -10.78 9.86 2.54
C GLN A 75 -11.85 9.69 3.63
N ASN A 76 -13.04 10.24 3.42
CA ASN A 76 -14.22 9.88 4.21
C ASN A 76 -14.81 8.54 3.73
N ASN A 77 -15.78 7.97 4.46
CA ASN A 77 -16.38 6.67 4.12
C ASN A 77 -16.96 6.63 2.71
N MET A 78 -17.66 7.67 2.27
CA MET A 78 -18.29 7.72 0.93
C MET A 78 -17.23 7.73 -0.17
N THR A 79 -16.19 8.55 -0.01
CA THR A 79 -15.08 8.62 -0.96
C THR A 79 -14.29 7.32 -0.98
N ALA A 80 -14.03 6.71 0.19
CA ALA A 80 -13.32 5.43 0.29
C ALA A 80 -14.10 4.31 -0.41
N ALA A 81 -15.43 4.24 -0.23
CA ALA A 81 -16.26 3.24 -0.89
C ALA A 81 -16.18 3.33 -2.42
N GLU A 82 -16.29 4.53 -2.97
CA GLU A 82 -16.22 4.72 -4.41
C GLU A 82 -14.79 4.48 -4.94
N SER A 83 -13.76 4.99 -4.25
CA SER A 83 -12.36 4.81 -4.65
C SER A 83 -11.96 3.33 -4.68
N VAL A 84 -12.35 2.56 -3.66
CA VAL A 84 -12.07 1.11 -3.59
C VAL A 84 -12.79 0.37 -4.71
N TYR A 85 -14.08 0.65 -4.92
CA TYR A 85 -14.83 0.03 -6.01
C TYR A 85 -14.20 0.31 -7.38
N VAL A 86 -13.88 1.58 -7.66
CA VAL A 86 -13.27 1.99 -8.94
C VAL A 86 -11.88 1.37 -9.11
N ALA A 87 -11.05 1.34 -8.05
CA ALA A 87 -9.73 0.73 -8.10
C ALA A 87 -9.81 -0.77 -8.44
N LEU A 88 -10.67 -1.52 -7.76
CA LEU A 88 -10.87 -2.94 -8.03
C LEU A 88 -11.38 -3.21 -9.44
N LYS A 89 -12.30 -2.37 -9.94
CA LYS A 89 -12.81 -2.44 -11.31
C LYS A 89 -11.71 -2.18 -12.35
N ASN A 90 -10.72 -1.37 -12.01
CA ASN A 90 -9.58 -1.05 -12.87
C ASN A 90 -8.35 -1.95 -12.65
N GLY A 91 -8.50 -3.06 -11.95
CA GLY A 91 -7.46 -4.08 -11.84
C GLY A 91 -6.58 -3.99 -10.59
N TYR A 92 -6.75 -3.00 -9.72
CA TYR A 92 -6.07 -2.99 -8.42
C TYR A 92 -6.47 -4.21 -7.59
N ARG A 93 -5.52 -4.76 -6.84
CA ARG A 93 -5.74 -5.93 -5.99
C ARG A 93 -5.19 -5.76 -4.58
N LEU A 94 -4.61 -4.60 -4.25
CA LEU A 94 -4.19 -4.23 -2.90
C LEU A 94 -4.92 -2.97 -2.46
N ILE A 95 -5.51 -3.02 -1.26
CA ILE A 95 -6.14 -1.89 -0.59
C ILE A 95 -5.41 -1.69 0.75
N ASP A 96 -4.89 -0.50 0.95
CA ASP A 96 -4.22 -0.08 2.18
C ASP A 96 -5.08 0.91 2.95
N THR A 97 -5.49 0.50 4.13
CA THR A 97 -6.24 1.32 5.08
C THR A 97 -5.64 1.25 6.48
N ALA A 98 -6.25 1.87 7.46
CA ALA A 98 -5.89 1.78 8.86
C ALA A 98 -7.10 2.08 9.76
N ARG A 99 -7.15 1.45 10.95
CA ARG A 99 -8.15 1.76 11.97
C ARG A 99 -8.22 3.25 12.29
N TYR A 100 -7.05 3.89 12.36
CA TYR A 100 -6.91 5.32 12.63
C TYR A 100 -7.54 6.24 11.57
N TYR A 101 -7.71 5.78 10.33
CA TYR A 101 -8.28 6.59 9.26
C TYR A 101 -9.80 6.82 9.42
N GLY A 102 -10.48 5.97 10.20
CA GLY A 102 -11.91 6.08 10.47
C GLY A 102 -12.81 5.80 9.27
N ASN A 103 -12.28 5.21 8.22
CA ASN A 103 -12.98 4.97 6.95
C ASN A 103 -13.07 3.49 6.54
N GLU A 104 -12.76 2.57 7.44
CA GLU A 104 -12.82 1.13 7.18
C GLU A 104 -14.22 0.65 6.75
N LYS A 105 -15.30 1.28 7.25
CA LYS A 105 -16.67 0.99 6.79
C LYS A 105 -16.85 1.30 5.31
N GLY A 106 -16.37 2.46 4.87
CA GLY A 106 -16.41 2.82 3.46
C GLY A 106 -15.58 1.87 2.58
N VAL A 107 -14.39 1.50 3.05
CA VAL A 107 -13.57 0.47 2.37
C VAL A 107 -14.36 -0.83 2.24
N GLY A 108 -15.00 -1.30 3.32
CA GLY A 108 -15.85 -2.50 3.33
C GLY A 108 -17.02 -2.42 2.36
N GLU A 109 -17.69 -1.27 2.26
CA GLU A 109 -18.77 -1.06 1.29
C GLU A 109 -18.28 -1.16 -0.16
N GLY A 110 -17.13 -0.56 -0.48
CA GLY A 110 -16.52 -0.68 -1.81
C GLY A 110 -16.12 -2.10 -2.17
N LEU A 111 -15.54 -2.85 -1.22
CA LEU A 111 -15.24 -4.28 -1.35
C LEU A 111 -16.49 -5.10 -1.60
N LYS A 112 -17.51 -4.93 -0.76
CA LYS A 112 -18.79 -5.65 -0.86
C LYS A 112 -19.45 -5.43 -2.23
N ARG A 113 -19.47 -4.21 -2.71
CA ARG A 113 -20.00 -3.87 -4.02
C ARG A 113 -19.26 -4.57 -5.16
N ALA A 114 -17.93 -4.50 -5.16
CA ALA A 114 -17.10 -5.13 -6.19
C ALA A 114 -17.25 -6.66 -6.21
N ILE A 115 -17.39 -7.29 -5.04
CA ILE A 115 -17.62 -8.73 -4.90
C ILE A 115 -19.03 -9.10 -5.39
N ALA A 116 -20.06 -8.33 -5.02
CA ALA A 116 -21.43 -8.56 -5.43
C ALA A 116 -21.61 -8.48 -6.95
N GLU A 117 -20.90 -7.55 -7.59
CA GLU A 117 -20.87 -7.39 -9.05
C GLU A 117 -19.93 -8.40 -9.75
N LYS A 118 -19.33 -9.34 -9.02
CA LYS A 118 -18.41 -10.38 -9.53
C LYS A 118 -17.17 -9.81 -10.25
N ILE A 119 -16.77 -8.59 -9.94
CA ILE A 119 -15.53 -8.00 -10.46
C ILE A 119 -14.31 -8.71 -9.86
N VAL A 120 -14.39 -9.09 -8.58
CA VAL A 120 -13.36 -9.80 -7.82
C VAL A 120 -14.02 -10.74 -6.81
N THR A 121 -13.23 -11.69 -6.29
CA THR A 121 -13.58 -12.43 -5.06
C THR A 121 -12.71 -11.94 -3.90
N ARG A 122 -13.09 -12.24 -2.65
CA ARG A 122 -12.26 -11.87 -1.47
C ARG A 122 -10.83 -12.43 -1.57
N LYS A 123 -10.64 -13.58 -2.21
CA LYS A 123 -9.33 -14.24 -2.35
C LYS A 123 -8.41 -13.52 -3.33
N ASP A 124 -8.95 -12.72 -4.24
CA ASP A 124 -8.19 -11.97 -5.24
C ASP A 124 -7.64 -10.65 -4.70
N ILE A 125 -8.05 -10.25 -3.49
CA ILE A 125 -7.75 -8.94 -2.92
C ILE A 125 -6.82 -9.11 -1.73
N PHE A 126 -5.79 -8.28 -1.67
CA PHE A 126 -4.89 -8.14 -0.52
C PHE A 126 -5.30 -6.88 0.27
N ILE A 127 -5.69 -7.06 1.53
CA ILE A 127 -6.14 -5.95 2.38
C ILE A 127 -5.16 -5.78 3.53
N THR A 128 -4.58 -4.57 3.62
CA THR A 128 -3.75 -4.13 4.73
C THR A 128 -4.53 -3.18 5.62
N SER A 129 -4.50 -3.41 6.94
CA SER A 129 -4.90 -2.41 7.92
C SER A 129 -3.81 -2.22 8.97
N LYS A 130 -4.00 -1.24 9.87
CA LYS A 130 -2.96 -0.85 10.83
C LYS A 130 -3.59 -0.46 12.16
N ILE A 131 -2.92 -0.82 13.27
CA ILE A 131 -3.27 -0.40 14.62
C ILE A 131 -2.26 0.63 15.12
N MET A 132 -2.75 1.77 15.59
CA MET A 132 -1.95 2.82 16.22
C MET A 132 -1.74 2.48 17.70
N PRO A 133 -0.52 2.14 18.16
CA PRO A 133 -0.26 1.92 19.57
C PRO A 133 -0.61 3.14 20.42
N GLY A 134 -1.17 2.91 21.59
CA GLY A 134 -1.58 3.99 22.50
C GLY A 134 -2.95 4.60 22.22
N ASN A 135 -3.52 4.42 21.02
CA ASN A 135 -4.85 4.92 20.68
C ASN A 135 -5.98 3.96 21.08
N TYR A 136 -5.64 2.73 21.45
CA TYR A 136 -6.61 1.69 21.79
C TYR A 136 -6.23 1.01 23.11
N ASN A 137 -7.13 1.03 24.08
CA ASN A 137 -6.93 0.37 25.37
C ASN A 137 -6.89 -1.16 25.24
N ASN A 138 -7.49 -1.70 24.17
CA ASN A 138 -7.52 -3.12 23.88
C ASN A 138 -7.27 -3.35 22.39
N ALA A 139 -6.06 -3.73 22.05
CA ALA A 139 -5.64 -3.98 20.66
C ALA A 139 -6.41 -5.15 20.02
N ALA A 140 -6.72 -6.20 20.78
CA ALA A 140 -7.51 -7.33 20.27
C ALA A 140 -8.92 -6.89 19.87
N ALA A 141 -9.58 -6.07 20.68
CA ALA A 141 -10.89 -5.52 20.34
C ALA A 141 -10.79 -4.59 19.12
N ALA A 142 -9.74 -3.78 19.01
CA ALA A 142 -9.52 -2.91 17.85
C ALA A 142 -9.35 -3.70 16.55
N ILE A 143 -8.70 -4.86 16.59
CA ILE A 143 -8.57 -5.79 15.44
C ILE A 143 -9.95 -6.33 15.03
N GLU A 144 -10.74 -6.79 15.98
CA GLU A 144 -12.11 -7.29 15.72
C GLU A 144 -13.00 -6.17 15.15
N ASP A 145 -12.86 -4.96 15.67
CA ASP A 145 -13.58 -3.79 15.15
C ASP A 145 -13.20 -3.48 13.70
N SER A 146 -11.91 -3.58 13.34
CA SER A 146 -11.47 -3.42 11.96
C SER A 146 -12.08 -4.47 11.03
N LEU A 147 -12.07 -5.74 11.41
CA LEU A 147 -12.68 -6.82 10.62
C LEU A 147 -14.18 -6.59 10.44
N ARG A 148 -14.88 -6.20 11.51
CA ARG A 148 -16.31 -5.89 11.48
C ARG A 148 -16.61 -4.70 10.57
N ASP A 149 -15.85 -3.61 10.69
CA ASP A 149 -16.07 -2.39 9.91
C ASP A 149 -15.74 -2.59 8.43
N LEU A 150 -14.72 -3.39 8.11
CA LEU A 150 -14.39 -3.83 6.76
C LEU A 150 -15.37 -4.88 6.20
N GLY A 151 -16.16 -5.54 7.06
CA GLY A 151 -17.09 -6.60 6.66
C GLY A 151 -16.39 -7.84 6.11
N ILE A 152 -15.24 -8.22 6.68
CA ILE A 152 -14.41 -9.34 6.24
C ILE A 152 -14.03 -10.25 7.41
N ASP A 153 -13.74 -11.52 7.10
CA ASP A 153 -13.38 -12.52 8.11
C ASP A 153 -11.88 -12.53 8.44
N TYR A 154 -11.05 -12.04 7.55
CA TYR A 154 -9.60 -11.98 7.73
C TYR A 154 -8.96 -10.80 7.00
N LEU A 155 -7.82 -10.34 7.51
CA LEU A 155 -6.90 -9.43 6.83
C LEU A 155 -5.73 -10.22 6.20
N ASP A 156 -5.16 -9.67 5.13
CA ASP A 156 -3.96 -10.24 4.51
C ASP A 156 -2.70 -9.75 5.23
N LEU A 157 -2.71 -8.51 5.75
CA LEU A 157 -1.63 -7.93 6.54
C LEU A 157 -2.20 -6.97 7.59
N MET A 158 -1.66 -7.04 8.80
CA MET A 158 -1.88 -6.05 9.85
C MET A 158 -0.55 -5.49 10.31
N LEU A 159 -0.46 -4.17 10.39
CA LEU A 159 0.76 -3.46 10.78
C LEU A 159 0.59 -2.73 12.12
N ILE A 160 1.68 -2.57 12.86
CA ILE A 160 1.81 -1.49 13.84
C ILE A 160 1.99 -0.21 13.02
N HIS A 161 1.05 0.75 13.18
CA HIS A 161 0.96 1.93 12.32
C HIS A 161 2.20 2.82 12.43
N GLN A 162 2.70 2.97 13.64
CA GLN A 162 3.94 3.66 14.00
C GLN A 162 4.36 3.23 15.40
N PRO A 163 5.62 3.41 15.79
CA PRO A 163 6.08 3.12 17.14
C PRO A 163 5.30 3.90 18.21
N GLY A 164 5.04 3.26 19.34
CA GLY A 164 4.31 3.88 20.46
C GLY A 164 4.55 3.17 21.78
N SER A 165 3.98 3.68 22.85
CA SER A 165 4.20 3.19 24.22
C SER A 165 3.67 1.77 24.48
N ASN A 166 2.86 1.22 23.60
CA ASN A 166 2.15 -0.06 23.81
C ASN A 166 2.43 -1.09 22.70
N ASP A 167 3.53 -0.95 21.97
CA ASP A 167 3.88 -1.81 20.83
C ASP A 167 3.87 -3.29 21.17
N LYS A 168 4.44 -3.66 22.31
CA LYS A 168 4.51 -5.05 22.75
C LYS A 168 3.12 -5.66 22.92
N ALA A 169 2.19 -4.97 23.54
CA ALA A 169 0.84 -5.48 23.73
C ALA A 169 0.05 -5.56 22.41
N VAL A 170 0.21 -4.56 21.53
CA VAL A 170 -0.37 -4.58 20.17
C VAL A 170 0.19 -5.77 19.38
N TYR A 171 1.50 -5.97 19.40
CA TYR A 171 2.15 -7.09 18.73
C TYR A 171 1.64 -8.46 19.24
N GLN A 172 1.54 -8.64 20.56
CA GLN A 172 1.02 -9.86 21.17
C GLN A 172 -0.44 -10.12 20.75
N ALA A 173 -1.26 -9.06 20.67
CA ALA A 173 -2.63 -9.19 20.17
C ALA A 173 -2.67 -9.62 18.70
N MET A 174 -1.77 -9.09 17.86
CA MET A 174 -1.64 -9.50 16.46
C MET A 174 -1.21 -10.97 16.34
N GLU A 175 -0.21 -11.42 17.13
CA GLU A 175 0.20 -12.84 17.16
C GLU A 175 -0.95 -13.78 17.55
N GLN A 176 -1.76 -13.36 18.51
CA GLN A 176 -2.94 -14.15 18.91
C GLN A 176 -4.00 -14.16 17.80
N ALA A 177 -4.21 -13.05 17.11
CA ALA A 177 -5.15 -12.97 15.99
C ALA A 177 -4.71 -13.86 14.82
N VAL A 178 -3.40 -13.99 14.56
CA VAL A 178 -2.86 -14.95 13.58
C VAL A 178 -3.23 -16.38 13.98
N LYS A 179 -3.05 -16.76 15.25
CA LYS A 179 -3.41 -18.09 15.76
C LYS A 179 -4.89 -18.38 15.63
N ASN A 180 -5.73 -17.36 15.76
CA ASN A 180 -7.19 -17.45 15.64
C ASN A 180 -7.70 -17.33 14.19
N VAL A 181 -6.80 -17.39 13.19
CA VAL A 181 -7.10 -17.31 11.74
C VAL A 181 -7.78 -16.00 11.33
N LYS A 182 -7.62 -14.93 12.11
CA LYS A 182 -8.10 -13.58 11.77
C LYS A 182 -7.21 -12.87 10.74
N PHE A 183 -6.01 -13.41 10.53
CA PHE A 183 -5.12 -13.04 9.44
C PHE A 183 -4.82 -14.29 8.62
N LYS A 184 -4.44 -14.14 7.35
CA LYS A 184 -3.96 -15.29 6.57
C LYS A 184 -2.84 -15.98 7.35
N PRO A 185 -2.93 -17.28 7.62
CA PRO A 185 -1.93 -17.96 8.42
C PRO A 185 -0.56 -17.80 7.77
N TYR A 186 0.36 -17.31 8.57
CA TYR A 186 1.74 -17.15 8.20
C TYR A 186 2.43 -18.53 8.28
N SER A 187 2.72 -19.13 7.14
CA SER A 187 3.48 -20.40 7.09
C SER A 187 4.96 -20.15 7.37
N GLY A 188 5.29 -19.64 8.57
CA GLY A 188 6.68 -19.35 8.87
C GLY A 188 6.92 -18.58 10.16
N GLY A 189 5.88 -18.22 10.88
CA GLY A 189 5.95 -17.88 12.31
C GLY A 189 6.85 -16.75 12.75
N LYS A 190 7.13 -15.73 11.92
CA LYS A 190 7.78 -14.51 12.41
C LYS A 190 7.16 -13.28 11.76
N LEU A 191 6.37 -12.54 12.55
CA LEU A 191 6.14 -11.12 12.29
C LEU A 191 7.50 -10.42 12.40
N MET A 192 7.91 -9.71 11.36
CA MET A 192 9.13 -8.91 11.45
C MET A 192 8.80 -7.61 12.18
N PRO A 193 9.57 -7.20 13.21
CA PRO A 193 9.48 -5.86 13.72
C PRO A 193 9.84 -4.89 12.60
N ALA A 194 9.16 -3.75 12.54
CA ALA A 194 9.62 -2.62 11.74
C ALA A 194 10.98 -2.19 12.29
N GLU A 195 12.02 -2.21 11.45
CA GLU A 195 13.30 -1.60 11.75
C GLU A 195 13.18 -0.08 11.69
#